data_cada0d704b6bbf814ea3c4a0d610e2cc
#
_entry.id   cada0d704b6bbf814ea3c4a0d610e2cc
#
_cell.length_a   1.000
_cell.length_b   1.000
_cell.length_c   1.000
_cell.angle_alpha   90.00
_cell.angle_beta   90.00
_cell.angle_gamma   90.00
#
_symmetry.space_group_name_H-M   'P 1'
#
loop_
_entity.id
_entity.type
_entity.pdbx_description
1 polymer ?
#
loop_
_entity_poly.entity_id
_entity_poly.type
_entity_poly.pdbx_seq_one_letter_code
_entity_poly.pdbx_strand_id
1 'polypeptide(L)'
;MLFLQSHVNRIVKVPKEYFWKRLRAFDKIQTLLPKTIKEVKIPDNFSNSIGDIRYVYLEKVYQGEVIERLDGFIEEKYMSYSVIDKSCLPVENYVSTVSIKKTNQDFTEVDWYGHFKAKDKDKEETVSMFKFNYNLICDNMEKQFTDSNSNI
;
A
#
# COMPACT_ATOMS: atom_id res chain seq x y z
N MET A 1 1.35 -24.56 2.80
CA MET A 1 0.95 -23.12 2.84
C MET A 1 -0.43 -22.93 2.22
N LEU A 2 -1.15 -21.97 2.76
CA LEU A 2 -2.49 -21.62 2.30
C LEU A 2 -2.45 -20.40 1.40
N PHE A 3 -3.31 -20.38 0.36
CA PHE A 3 -3.59 -19.17 -0.40
C PHE A 3 -4.58 -18.32 0.39
N LEU A 4 -4.25 -17.06 0.62
CA LEU A 4 -5.03 -16.15 1.46
C LEU A 4 -5.27 -14.83 0.76
N GLN A 5 -6.30 -14.12 1.25
CA GLN A 5 -6.68 -12.82 0.74
C GLN A 5 -6.94 -11.86 1.89
N SER A 6 -6.44 -10.64 1.76
CA SER A 6 -6.88 -9.51 2.57
C SER A 6 -7.63 -8.55 1.67
N HIS A 7 -8.79 -8.06 2.12
CA HIS A 7 -9.63 -7.20 1.31
C HIS A 7 -10.19 -6.05 2.13
N VAL A 8 -10.06 -4.84 1.59
CA VAL A 8 -10.67 -3.63 2.16
C VAL A 8 -11.45 -2.94 1.04
N ASN A 9 -12.73 -2.70 1.29
CA ASN A 9 -13.56 -1.84 0.45
C ASN A 9 -14.13 -0.74 1.32
N ARG A 10 -13.84 0.52 0.99
CA ARG A 10 -14.31 1.64 1.79
C ARG A 10 -14.31 2.93 0.98
N ILE A 11 -15.03 3.92 1.52
CA ILE A 11 -14.97 5.29 1.03
C ILE A 11 -13.90 6.03 1.82
N VAL A 12 -12.99 6.70 1.11
CA VAL A 12 -11.97 7.57 1.68
C VAL A 12 -12.34 9.01 1.34
N LYS A 13 -12.41 9.88 2.35
CA LYS A 13 -12.93 11.25 2.21
C LYS A 13 -11.90 12.20 1.66
N VAL A 14 -11.36 11.88 0.50
CA VAL A 14 -10.43 12.71 -0.27
C VAL A 14 -10.79 12.62 -1.75
N PRO A 15 -10.46 13.63 -2.56
CA PRO A 15 -10.66 13.54 -4.01
C PRO A 15 -9.82 12.42 -4.62
N LYS A 16 -10.33 11.82 -5.68
CA LYS A 16 -9.65 10.71 -6.36
C LYS A 16 -8.25 11.10 -6.84
N GLU A 17 -8.09 12.31 -7.35
CA GLU A 17 -6.81 12.82 -7.85
C GLU A 17 -5.77 12.93 -6.72
N TYR A 18 -6.20 13.35 -5.53
CA TYR A 18 -5.35 13.42 -4.35
C TYR A 18 -4.90 12.02 -3.92
N PHE A 19 -5.85 11.08 -3.83
CA PHE A 19 -5.55 9.69 -3.46
C PHE A 19 -4.56 9.07 -4.43
N TRP A 20 -4.83 9.21 -5.73
CA TRP A 20 -4.00 8.62 -6.76
C TRP A 20 -2.58 9.19 -6.74
N LYS A 21 -2.43 10.49 -6.70
CA LYS A 21 -1.12 11.14 -6.70
C LYS A 21 -0.24 10.64 -5.56
N ARG A 22 -0.83 10.46 -4.38
CA ARG A 22 -0.09 10.01 -3.20
C ARG A 22 0.27 8.53 -3.28
N LEU A 23 -0.64 7.70 -3.74
CA LEU A 23 -0.40 6.27 -3.92
C LEU A 23 0.60 6.01 -5.04
N ARG A 24 0.47 6.74 -6.15
CA ARG A 24 1.28 6.57 -7.35
C ARG A 24 2.73 7.00 -7.14
N ALA A 25 3.01 7.85 -6.19
CA ALA A 25 4.37 8.20 -5.78
C ALA A 25 4.98 7.01 -5.01
N PHE A 26 5.42 6.02 -5.75
CA PHE A 26 5.82 4.70 -5.23
C PHE A 26 6.97 4.78 -4.22
N ASP A 27 7.88 5.71 -4.39
CA ASP A 27 9.01 5.95 -3.48
C ASP A 27 8.62 6.70 -2.20
N LYS A 28 7.39 7.19 -2.10
CA LYS A 28 6.92 8.01 -0.97
C LYS A 28 6.00 7.27 -0.01
N ILE A 29 5.98 5.93 -0.05
CA ILE A 29 5.08 5.14 0.81
C ILE A 29 5.29 5.41 2.31
N GLN A 30 6.49 5.80 2.73
CA GLN A 30 6.75 6.14 4.12
C GLN A 30 5.86 7.30 4.59
N THR A 31 5.52 8.23 3.73
CA THR A 31 4.64 9.36 4.07
C THR A 31 3.23 8.91 4.42
N LEU A 32 2.81 7.73 3.94
CA LEU A 32 1.50 7.14 4.20
C LEU A 32 1.52 6.16 5.38
N LEU A 33 2.70 5.70 5.79
CA LEU A 33 2.89 4.77 6.92
C LEU A 33 4.10 5.22 7.78
N PRO A 34 4.07 6.46 8.30
CA PRO A 34 5.27 7.04 8.94
C PRO A 34 5.71 6.35 10.22
N LYS A 35 4.76 5.68 10.91
CA LYS A 35 5.07 4.95 12.16
C LYS A 35 5.37 3.47 11.93
N THR A 36 5.18 2.98 10.72
CA THR A 36 5.38 1.57 10.36
C THR A 36 6.68 1.38 9.58
N ILE A 37 6.98 2.31 8.69
CA ILE A 37 8.14 2.26 7.81
C ILE A 37 9.23 3.17 8.35
N LYS A 38 10.39 2.59 8.62
CA LYS A 38 11.56 3.32 9.10
C LYS A 38 12.22 4.11 7.97
N GLU A 39 12.37 3.50 6.80
CA GLU A 39 13.11 4.07 5.69
C GLU A 39 12.65 3.42 4.38
N VAL A 40 12.71 4.19 3.30
CA VAL A 40 12.55 3.69 1.94
C VAL A 40 13.77 4.09 1.13
N LYS A 41 14.37 3.12 0.44
CA LYS A 41 15.46 3.36 -0.51
C LYS A 41 15.04 2.98 -1.91
N ILE A 42 15.57 3.67 -2.90
CA ILE A 42 15.31 3.39 -4.31
C ILE A 42 16.64 3.28 -5.07
N PRO A 43 16.69 2.50 -6.15
CA PRO A 43 17.87 2.46 -7.04
C PRO A 43 18.08 3.81 -7.75
N ASP A 44 19.31 4.06 -8.17
CA ASP A 44 19.66 5.28 -8.89
C ASP A 44 18.87 5.46 -10.19
N ASN A 45 18.47 4.36 -10.82
CA ASN A 45 17.70 4.39 -12.07
C ASN A 45 16.19 4.44 -11.85
N PHE A 46 15.72 4.68 -10.64
CA PHE A 46 14.30 4.78 -10.33
C PHE A 46 13.67 5.93 -11.13
N SER A 47 12.59 5.63 -11.85
CA SER A 47 11.86 6.60 -12.67
C SER A 47 10.35 6.59 -12.38
N ASN A 48 9.92 5.88 -11.33
CA ASN A 48 8.53 5.70 -10.96
C ASN A 48 7.69 5.06 -12.07
N SER A 49 8.29 4.07 -12.75
CA SER A 49 7.74 3.36 -13.91
C SER A 49 7.49 1.90 -13.58
N ILE A 50 6.71 1.23 -14.43
CA ILE A 50 6.48 -0.23 -14.30
C ILE A 50 7.84 -0.96 -14.29
N GLY A 51 8.00 -1.86 -13.33
CA GLY A 51 9.23 -2.62 -13.11
C GLY A 51 10.16 -2.01 -12.08
N ASP A 52 9.95 -0.75 -11.69
CA ASP A 52 10.76 -0.11 -10.65
C ASP A 52 10.50 -0.73 -9.28
N ILE A 53 11.54 -0.75 -8.47
CA ILE A 53 11.49 -1.34 -7.12
C ILE A 53 11.73 -0.27 -6.07
N ARG A 54 11.20 -0.56 -4.87
CA ARG A 54 11.50 0.19 -3.65
C ARG A 54 11.91 -0.79 -2.56
N TYR A 55 12.89 -0.39 -1.77
CA TYR A 55 13.35 -1.14 -0.60
C TYR A 55 12.70 -0.51 0.63
N VAL A 56 11.80 -1.24 1.28
CA VAL A 56 11.05 -0.76 2.44
C VAL A 56 11.60 -1.43 3.69
N TYR A 57 12.01 -0.64 4.68
CA TYR A 57 12.55 -1.13 5.94
C TYR A 57 11.53 -0.95 7.05
N LEU A 58 11.10 -2.06 7.65
CA LEU A 58 10.14 -2.10 8.75
C LEU A 58 10.88 -2.21 10.09
N GLU A 59 10.30 -1.64 11.17
CA GLU A 59 10.98 -1.60 12.45
C GLU A 59 10.18 -2.11 13.65
N LYS A 60 8.93 -2.52 13.46
CA LYS A 60 8.10 -2.92 14.61
C LYS A 60 7.93 -4.44 14.71
N VAL A 61 6.71 -4.95 14.50
CA VAL A 61 6.39 -6.37 14.69
C VAL A 61 7.27 -7.27 13.83
N TYR A 62 7.45 -6.88 12.56
CA TYR A 62 8.38 -7.53 11.65
C TYR A 62 9.47 -6.53 11.30
N GLN A 63 10.70 -6.85 11.68
CA GLN A 63 11.84 -5.97 11.43
C GLN A 63 12.65 -6.49 10.25
N GLY A 64 12.96 -5.60 9.32
CA GLY A 64 13.79 -5.93 8.17
C GLY A 64 13.27 -5.35 6.88
N GLU A 65 13.75 -5.91 5.80
CA GLU A 65 13.55 -5.40 4.46
C GLU A 65 12.39 -6.11 3.75
N VAL A 66 11.62 -5.32 3.02
CA VAL A 66 10.64 -5.79 2.05
C VAL A 66 10.93 -5.09 0.73
N ILE A 67 11.18 -5.87 -0.32
CA ILE A 67 11.43 -5.30 -1.65
C ILE A 67 10.15 -5.42 -2.45
N GLU A 68 9.63 -4.29 -2.90
CA GLU A 68 8.38 -4.23 -3.67
C GLU A 68 8.65 -3.71 -5.08
N ARG A 69 7.97 -4.30 -6.04
CA ARG A 69 8.06 -3.92 -7.46
C ARG A 69 6.71 -3.40 -7.93
N LEU A 70 6.73 -2.29 -8.65
CA LEU A 70 5.56 -1.76 -9.32
C LEU A 70 5.28 -2.61 -10.56
N ASP A 71 4.18 -3.39 -10.54
CA ASP A 71 3.88 -4.35 -11.60
C ASP A 71 3.04 -3.76 -12.72
N GLY A 72 2.16 -2.81 -12.40
CA GLY A 72 1.32 -2.19 -13.41
C GLY A 72 0.40 -1.13 -12.80
N PHE A 73 -0.14 -0.27 -13.66
CA PHE A 73 -1.14 0.70 -13.26
C PHE A 73 -1.89 1.24 -14.48
N ILE A 74 -3.07 1.75 -14.23
CA ILE A 74 -3.80 2.64 -15.14
C ILE A 74 -4.09 3.90 -14.34
N GLU A 75 -3.64 5.05 -14.85
CA GLU A 75 -3.76 6.34 -14.17
C GLU A 75 -5.16 6.58 -13.63
N GLU A 76 -5.23 6.90 -12.33
CA GLU A 76 -6.46 7.17 -11.59
C GLU A 76 -7.49 6.03 -11.58
N LYS A 77 -7.06 4.80 -11.88
CA LYS A 77 -7.95 3.63 -11.88
C LYS A 77 -7.45 2.50 -11.02
N TYR A 78 -6.22 2.03 -11.24
CA TYR A 78 -5.69 0.95 -10.41
C TYR A 78 -4.16 0.94 -10.40
N MET A 79 -3.61 0.30 -9.38
CA MET A 79 -2.18 0.02 -9.28
C MET A 79 -1.97 -1.37 -8.68
N SER A 80 -0.99 -2.09 -9.20
CA SER A 80 -0.59 -3.39 -8.67
C SER A 80 0.90 -3.38 -8.38
N TYR A 81 1.28 -3.96 -7.24
CA TYR A 81 2.67 -4.15 -6.85
C TYR A 81 2.82 -5.47 -6.10
N SER A 82 4.03 -6.00 -6.08
CA SER A 82 4.30 -7.30 -5.47
C SER A 82 5.60 -7.26 -4.68
N VAL A 83 5.69 -8.13 -3.68
CA VAL A 83 6.93 -8.36 -2.95
C VAL A 83 7.77 -9.35 -3.77
N ILE A 84 9.00 -8.96 -4.04
CA ILE A 84 9.97 -9.81 -4.73
C ILE A 84 11.06 -10.21 -3.74
N ASP A 85 11.72 -11.34 -4.00
CA ASP A 85 12.74 -11.91 -3.14
C ASP A 85 12.25 -12.24 -1.73
N LYS A 86 13.15 -12.60 -0.85
CA LYS A 86 12.81 -12.87 0.55
C LYS A 86 12.49 -11.58 1.29
N SER A 87 11.48 -11.65 2.14
CA SER A 87 11.12 -10.51 2.99
C SER A 87 11.08 -10.92 4.45
N CYS A 88 11.05 -9.94 5.34
CA CYS A 88 10.89 -10.16 6.77
C CYS A 88 9.46 -10.58 7.16
N LEU A 89 8.52 -10.53 6.23
CA LEU A 89 7.13 -10.89 6.49
C LEU A 89 6.93 -12.41 6.39
N PRO A 90 6.04 -12.98 7.22
CA PRO A 90 5.77 -14.43 7.21
C PRO A 90 4.82 -14.84 6.08
N VAL A 91 5.04 -14.33 4.88
CA VAL A 91 4.22 -14.60 3.69
C VAL A 91 5.10 -14.85 2.48
N GLU A 92 4.52 -15.49 1.47
CA GLU A 92 5.15 -15.69 0.17
C GLU A 92 4.22 -15.23 -0.94
N ASN A 93 4.79 -14.82 -2.05
CA ASN A 93 4.06 -14.45 -3.27
C ASN A 93 3.01 -13.35 -3.02
N TYR A 94 3.36 -12.34 -2.24
CA TYR A 94 2.44 -11.23 -1.96
C TYR A 94 2.27 -10.35 -3.19
N VAL A 95 1.01 -10.15 -3.59
CA VAL A 95 0.62 -9.21 -4.64
C VAL A 95 -0.50 -8.33 -4.10
N SER A 96 -0.35 -7.03 -4.26
CA SER A 96 -1.36 -6.05 -3.86
C SER A 96 -1.97 -5.41 -5.10
N THR A 97 -3.28 -5.25 -5.10
CA THR A 97 -4.00 -4.55 -6.16
C THR A 97 -4.99 -3.57 -5.53
N VAL A 98 -4.87 -2.31 -5.89
CA VAL A 98 -5.75 -1.25 -5.40
C VAL A 98 -6.45 -0.60 -6.59
N SER A 99 -7.78 -0.59 -6.55
CA SER A 99 -8.63 0.05 -7.57
C SER A 99 -9.40 1.19 -6.92
N ILE A 100 -9.59 2.28 -7.66
CA ILE A 100 -10.28 3.45 -7.14
C ILE A 100 -11.35 3.96 -8.11
N LYS A 101 -12.41 4.54 -7.53
CA LYS A 101 -13.50 5.18 -8.28
C LYS A 101 -13.89 6.47 -7.58
N LYS A 102 -14.32 7.44 -8.35
CA LYS A 102 -14.90 8.67 -7.81
C LYS A 102 -16.34 8.42 -7.38
N THR A 103 -16.72 8.90 -6.19
CA THR A 103 -18.11 8.86 -5.73
C THR A 103 -18.87 10.13 -6.14
N ASN A 104 -20.19 10.12 -5.98
CA ASN A 104 -21.04 11.31 -6.25
C ASN A 104 -20.72 12.51 -5.35
N GLN A 105 -20.09 12.27 -4.20
CA GLN A 105 -19.70 13.32 -3.24
C GLN A 105 -18.26 13.79 -3.44
N ASP A 106 -17.63 13.41 -4.55
CA ASP A 106 -16.24 13.72 -4.85
C ASP A 106 -15.25 13.09 -3.84
N PHE A 107 -15.61 11.94 -3.30
CA PHE A 107 -14.73 11.10 -2.49
C PHE A 107 -14.19 9.97 -3.35
N THR A 108 -13.36 9.12 -2.74
CA THR A 108 -12.73 7.97 -3.41
C THR A 108 -13.28 6.67 -2.82
N GLU A 109 -13.88 5.83 -3.65
CA GLU A 109 -14.17 4.46 -3.29
C GLU A 109 -12.93 3.63 -3.58
N VAL A 110 -12.41 2.96 -2.55
CA VAL A 110 -11.19 2.17 -2.63
C VAL A 110 -11.52 0.70 -2.48
N ASP A 111 -10.98 -0.10 -3.40
CA ASP A 111 -11.10 -1.56 -3.37
C ASP A 111 -9.67 -2.11 -3.38
N TRP A 112 -9.20 -2.60 -2.23
CA TRP A 112 -7.82 -2.99 -2.02
C TRP A 112 -7.71 -4.47 -1.69
N TYR A 113 -6.98 -5.21 -2.51
CA TYR A 113 -6.73 -6.64 -2.32
C TYR A 113 -5.26 -6.91 -2.08
N GLY A 114 -4.98 -7.79 -1.14
CA GLY A 114 -3.69 -8.45 -1.01
C GLY A 114 -3.89 -9.95 -1.20
N HIS A 115 -3.08 -10.57 -2.04
CA HIS A 115 -3.09 -12.01 -2.26
C HIS A 115 -1.71 -12.57 -1.92
N PHE A 116 -1.67 -13.66 -1.15
CA PHE A 116 -0.40 -14.20 -0.67
C PHE A 116 -0.57 -15.63 -0.18
N LYS A 117 0.55 -16.26 0.12
CA LYS A 117 0.60 -17.55 0.80
C LYS A 117 1.14 -17.36 2.21
N ALA A 118 0.59 -18.07 3.17
CA ALA A 118 1.12 -18.12 4.53
C ALA A 118 0.89 -19.50 5.14
N LYS A 119 1.63 -19.80 6.20
CA LYS A 119 1.41 -21.01 7.00
C LYS A 119 0.07 -20.90 7.72
N ASP A 120 -0.56 -22.05 7.98
CA ASP A 120 -1.85 -22.11 8.70
C ASP A 120 -1.81 -21.35 10.03
N LYS A 121 -0.71 -21.48 10.77
CA LYS A 121 -0.53 -20.80 12.06
C LYS A 121 -0.49 -19.28 11.96
N ASP A 122 -0.15 -18.74 10.79
CA ASP A 122 0.01 -17.29 10.56
C ASP A 122 -1.18 -16.68 9.81
N LYS A 123 -2.19 -17.48 9.44
CA LYS A 123 -3.26 -17.02 8.53
C LYS A 123 -4.05 -15.83 9.07
N GLU A 124 -4.48 -15.87 10.30
CA GLU A 124 -5.32 -14.81 10.88
C GLU A 124 -4.52 -13.53 11.07
N GLU A 125 -3.31 -13.65 11.58
CA GLU A 125 -2.43 -12.51 11.82
C GLU A 125 -2.05 -11.80 10.52
N THR A 126 -1.69 -12.55 9.49
CA THR A 126 -1.26 -11.95 8.21
C THR A 126 -2.41 -11.30 7.47
N VAL A 127 -3.58 -11.93 7.42
CA VAL A 127 -4.77 -11.35 6.81
C VAL A 127 -5.14 -10.05 7.52
N SER A 128 -5.15 -10.04 8.85
CA SER A 128 -5.48 -8.86 9.65
C SER A 128 -4.44 -7.76 9.49
N MET A 129 -3.18 -8.10 9.43
CA MET A 129 -2.07 -7.14 9.29
C MET A 129 -2.21 -6.32 7.99
N PHE A 130 -2.46 -6.99 6.87
CA PHE A 130 -2.59 -6.27 5.59
C PHE A 130 -3.84 -5.40 5.56
N LYS A 131 -4.97 -5.89 6.08
CA LYS A 131 -6.19 -5.07 6.21
C LYS A 131 -5.92 -3.83 7.05
N PHE A 132 -5.25 -4.01 8.19
CA PHE A 132 -4.89 -2.89 9.07
C PHE A 132 -4.04 -1.87 8.33
N ASN A 133 -3.03 -2.30 7.59
CA ASN A 133 -2.15 -1.40 6.87
C ASN A 133 -2.87 -0.66 5.73
N TYR A 134 -3.74 -1.33 4.99
CA TYR A 134 -4.53 -0.66 3.94
C TYR A 134 -5.44 0.41 4.54
N ASN A 135 -6.11 0.10 5.65
CA ASN A 135 -6.95 1.07 6.35
C ASN A 135 -6.13 2.23 6.91
N LEU A 136 -4.96 1.95 7.46
CA LEU A 136 -4.08 2.98 8.01
C LEU A 136 -3.61 3.96 6.92
N ILE A 137 -3.26 3.46 5.75
CA ILE A 137 -2.91 4.31 4.60
C ILE A 137 -4.09 5.23 4.25
N CYS A 138 -5.30 4.68 4.17
CA CYS A 138 -6.51 5.45 3.87
C CYS A 138 -6.78 6.51 4.95
N ASP A 139 -6.68 6.13 6.22
CA ASP A 139 -6.87 7.04 7.35
C ASP A 139 -5.85 8.17 7.34
N ASN A 140 -4.59 7.85 7.07
CA ASN A 140 -3.53 8.85 7.00
C ASN A 140 -3.72 9.80 5.82
N MET A 141 -4.22 9.33 4.69
CA MET A 141 -4.56 10.20 3.56
C MET A 141 -5.66 11.18 3.92
N GLU A 142 -6.73 10.72 4.59
CA GLU A 142 -7.80 11.60 5.05
C GLU A 142 -7.27 12.67 6.00
N LYS A 143 -6.45 12.27 6.96
CA LYS A 143 -5.86 13.19 7.92
C LYS A 143 -4.96 14.22 7.24
N GLN A 144 -4.08 13.79 6.36
CA GLN A 144 -3.15 14.68 5.65
C GLN A 144 -3.89 15.64 4.72
N PHE A 145 -4.94 15.19 4.07
CA PHE A 145 -5.77 16.04 3.23
C PHE A 145 -6.47 17.14 4.07
N THR A 146 -7.07 16.75 5.20
CA THR A 146 -7.72 17.68 6.12
C THR A 146 -6.73 18.69 6.67
N ASP A 147 -5.55 18.25 7.13
CA ASP A 147 -4.52 19.11 7.68
C ASP A 147 -4.02 20.13 6.65
N SER A 148 -3.82 19.69 5.39
CA SER A 148 -3.41 20.58 4.31
C SER A 148 -4.45 21.66 4.02
N ASN A 149 -5.74 21.33 4.06
CA ASN A 149 -6.82 22.27 3.79
C ASN A 149 -7.10 23.21 4.96
N SER A 150 -6.79 22.82 6.19
CA SER A 150 -7.02 23.67 7.37
C SER A 150 -5.98 24.77 7.55
N ASN A 151 -4.88 24.72 6.80
CA ASN A 151 -3.80 25.71 6.83
C ASN A 151 -3.95 26.82 5.78
N ILE A 152 -5.10 26.90 5.14
CA ILE A 152 -5.40 27.93 4.14
C ILE A 152 -5.99 29.16 4.80
#